data_6e71b1995c0486f8f2caa35cc27295a1
#
_entry.id   6e71b1995c0486f8f2caa35cc27295a1
#
_cell.length_a   1.000
_cell.length_b   1.000
_cell.length_c   1.000
_cell.angle_alpha   90.00
_cell.angle_beta   90.00
_cell.angle_gamma   90.00
#
_symmetry.space_group_name_H-M   'P 1'
#
loop_
_entity.id
_entity.type
_entity.pdbx_description
1 polymer ?
#
loop_
_entity_poly.entity_id
_entity_poly.type
_entity_poly.pdbx_seq_one_letter_code
_entity_poly.pdbx_strand_id
1 'polypeptide(L)'
;MNRNRVRERAAGWAAGVLVASAAAGCSSSAASPTVPSVSQSGHAAAQGSGGARAGAVHAAAVCIRQHGIPGYADPVLTPSGQVYSDSRSIEDAPQAVMAAVQQACGRLMTQAGFDPGSEPPAPPQLVQAGVRSAECLRAHGMPHVQDPTSRSTYTPGHGFGMSASEVPPGGKQSPVWQHAAHACSAQITAEIRASTLPSLGNDG
;
A
#
# COMPACT_ATOMS: atom_id res chain seq x y z
N MET A 1 29.74 34.33 -7.84
CA MET A 1 30.72 34.06 -8.92
C MET A 1 31.39 32.75 -8.59
N ASN A 2 30.98 31.66 -9.23
CA ASN A 2 31.83 30.51 -9.44
C ASN A 2 31.27 29.64 -10.56
N ARG A 3 31.97 29.74 -11.70
CA ARG A 3 31.75 28.95 -12.92
C ARG A 3 32.59 27.70 -12.83
N ASN A 4 32.04 26.51 -13.03
CA ASN A 4 32.80 25.34 -13.46
C ASN A 4 31.90 24.46 -14.31
N ARG A 5 32.09 24.62 -15.58
CA ARG A 5 32.82 23.80 -16.59
C ARG A 5 32.15 22.47 -16.91
N VAL A 6 31.50 22.56 -18.02
CA VAL A 6 31.21 21.52 -19.02
C VAL A 6 32.44 20.62 -19.25
N ARG A 7 32.25 19.32 -19.24
CA ARG A 7 33.10 18.34 -19.95
C ARG A 7 32.25 17.41 -20.76
N GLU A 8 32.13 17.77 -22.02
CA GLU A 8 31.83 16.84 -23.10
C GLU A 8 32.94 15.77 -23.19
N ARG A 9 32.57 14.53 -23.35
CA ARG A 9 33.44 13.53 -23.99
C ARG A 9 32.63 12.76 -25.01
N ALA A 10 33.10 12.92 -26.23
CA ALA A 10 32.61 12.33 -27.45
C ALA A 10 33.12 10.89 -27.64
N ALA A 11 32.38 10.15 -28.43
CA ALA A 11 32.74 9.19 -29.46
C ALA A 11 33.37 7.85 -29.05
N GLY A 12 32.75 6.79 -29.51
CA GLY A 12 33.28 5.45 -29.66
C GLY A 12 32.34 4.60 -30.51
N TRP A 13 32.55 4.64 -31.82
CA TRP A 13 31.96 3.74 -32.81
C TRP A 13 32.65 2.38 -32.71
N ALA A 14 31.91 1.28 -32.72
CA ALA A 14 32.39 0.00 -33.12
C ALA A 14 31.28 -0.78 -33.86
N ALA A 15 31.50 -0.92 -35.14
CA ALA A 15 30.79 -1.82 -36.03
C ALA A 15 31.31 -3.26 -35.81
N GLY A 16 30.46 -4.27 -35.94
CA GLY A 16 30.92 -5.67 -35.90
C GLY A 16 29.83 -6.71 -36.11
N VAL A 17 29.67 -7.11 -37.35
CA VAL A 17 29.53 -8.51 -37.89
C VAL A 17 28.21 -9.23 -37.69
N LEU A 18 27.47 -9.29 -38.79
CA LEU A 18 26.48 -10.32 -39.18
C LEU A 18 27.12 -11.71 -39.24
N VAL A 19 26.55 -12.68 -38.53
CA VAL A 19 26.71 -14.09 -38.83
C VAL A 19 25.32 -14.70 -39.01
N ALA A 20 24.99 -14.97 -40.28
CA ALA A 20 23.85 -15.79 -40.65
C ALA A 20 24.27 -17.27 -40.51
N SER A 21 23.56 -17.99 -39.67
CA SER A 21 23.65 -19.48 -39.66
C SER A 21 22.25 -20.04 -39.88
N ALA A 22 22.03 -20.52 -41.08
CA ALA A 22 20.92 -21.38 -41.43
C ALA A 22 21.20 -22.78 -40.88
N ALA A 23 20.36 -23.32 -40.06
CA ALA A 23 20.28 -24.72 -39.71
C ALA A 23 18.85 -25.21 -39.92
N ALA A 24 18.67 -25.93 -41.01
CA ALA A 24 17.51 -26.80 -41.24
C ALA A 24 17.62 -28.01 -40.31
N GLY A 25 16.57 -28.37 -39.61
CA GLY A 25 16.61 -29.58 -38.77
C GLY A 25 15.26 -29.95 -38.17
N CYS A 26 14.55 -30.86 -38.84
CA CYS A 26 13.68 -31.91 -38.31
C CYS A 26 12.50 -31.53 -37.41
N SER A 27 11.35 -31.55 -38.04
CA SER A 27 10.03 -31.67 -37.36
C SER A 27 9.95 -33.01 -36.63
N SER A 28 10.08 -33.00 -35.33
CA SER A 28 9.60 -34.06 -34.46
C SER A 28 8.33 -33.58 -33.81
N SER A 29 7.18 -34.06 -34.28
CA SER A 29 5.89 -33.89 -33.64
C SER A 29 5.90 -34.64 -32.31
N ALA A 30 6.33 -33.97 -31.25
CA ALA A 30 6.11 -34.44 -29.90
C ALA A 30 4.65 -34.16 -29.53
N ALA A 31 3.90 -35.24 -29.33
CA ALA A 31 2.56 -35.16 -28.77
C ALA A 31 2.61 -34.39 -27.44
N SER A 32 1.92 -33.26 -27.38
CA SER A 32 1.75 -32.49 -26.14
C SER A 32 1.04 -33.38 -25.11
N PRO A 33 1.56 -33.48 -23.86
CA PRO A 33 0.85 -34.20 -22.83
C PRO A 33 -0.46 -33.46 -22.56
N THR A 34 -1.57 -34.15 -22.74
CA THR A 34 -2.90 -33.66 -22.38
C THR A 34 -2.98 -33.57 -20.86
N VAL A 35 -2.87 -32.38 -20.30
CA VAL A 35 -3.21 -32.13 -18.87
C VAL A 35 -4.69 -32.44 -18.71
N PRO A 36 -5.09 -33.27 -17.71
CA PRO A 36 -6.49 -33.52 -17.47
C PRO A 36 -7.17 -32.20 -17.08
N SER A 37 -8.14 -31.76 -17.88
CA SER A 37 -9.03 -30.65 -17.53
C SER A 37 -9.81 -31.05 -16.30
N VAL A 38 -9.47 -30.47 -15.15
CA VAL A 38 -10.35 -30.54 -13.99
C VAL A 38 -11.57 -29.68 -14.33
N SER A 39 -12.69 -30.34 -14.60
CA SER A 39 -13.97 -29.66 -14.77
C SER A 39 -14.35 -29.02 -13.43
N GLN A 40 -13.98 -27.75 -13.22
CA GLN A 40 -14.45 -26.94 -12.13
C GLN A 40 -15.89 -26.48 -12.42
N SER A 41 -16.82 -27.41 -12.34
CA SER A 41 -18.24 -27.07 -12.30
C SER A 41 -18.59 -26.60 -10.88
N GLY A 42 -18.77 -25.32 -10.67
CA GLY A 42 -19.47 -24.82 -9.50
C GLY A 42 -18.91 -23.61 -8.75
N HIS A 43 -17.65 -23.18 -9.01
CA HIS A 43 -17.08 -22.03 -8.26
C HIS A 43 -16.62 -20.86 -9.15
N ALA A 44 -16.87 -20.92 -10.45
CA ALA A 44 -16.33 -19.95 -11.41
C ALA A 44 -16.99 -18.55 -11.35
N ALA A 45 -18.21 -18.44 -10.85
CA ALA A 45 -18.94 -17.16 -10.83
C ALA A 45 -18.49 -16.23 -9.70
N ALA A 46 -18.13 -16.77 -8.52
CA ALA A 46 -17.68 -15.99 -7.39
C ALA A 46 -16.19 -15.58 -7.52
N GLN A 47 -15.36 -16.43 -8.13
CA GLN A 47 -13.95 -16.14 -8.38
C GLN A 47 -13.75 -15.16 -9.54
N GLY A 48 -14.65 -15.11 -10.51
CA GLY A 48 -14.59 -14.19 -11.64
C GLY A 48 -14.78 -12.72 -11.23
N SER A 49 -15.68 -12.43 -10.31
CA SER A 49 -15.95 -11.06 -9.84
C SER A 49 -14.84 -10.51 -8.92
N GLY A 50 -14.28 -11.36 -8.06
CA GLY A 50 -13.16 -10.98 -7.19
C GLY A 50 -11.88 -10.70 -7.98
N GLY A 51 -11.55 -11.54 -8.96
CA GLY A 51 -10.40 -11.33 -9.83
C GLY A 51 -10.53 -10.08 -10.70
N ALA A 52 -11.71 -9.82 -11.26
CA ALA A 52 -11.97 -8.61 -12.04
C ALA A 52 -11.83 -7.34 -11.19
N ARG A 53 -12.33 -7.36 -9.95
CA ARG A 53 -12.21 -6.22 -9.03
C ARG A 53 -10.78 -6.01 -8.58
N ALA A 54 -10.03 -7.07 -8.26
CA ALA A 54 -8.61 -6.96 -7.92
C ALA A 54 -7.80 -6.35 -9.08
N GLY A 55 -8.08 -6.76 -10.33
CA GLY A 55 -7.51 -6.14 -11.52
C GLY A 55 -7.85 -4.65 -11.66
N ALA A 56 -9.08 -4.25 -11.36
CA ALA A 56 -9.51 -2.85 -11.38
C ALA A 56 -8.80 -2.01 -10.31
N VAL A 57 -8.67 -2.55 -9.09
CA VAL A 57 -7.92 -1.92 -7.98
C VAL A 57 -6.44 -1.71 -8.37
N HIS A 58 -5.81 -2.73 -8.93
CA HIS A 58 -4.42 -2.63 -9.42
C HIS A 58 -4.27 -1.60 -10.53
N ALA A 59 -5.19 -1.58 -11.52
CA ALA A 59 -5.16 -0.60 -12.59
C ALA A 59 -5.31 0.84 -12.09
N ALA A 60 -6.13 1.07 -11.08
CA ALA A 60 -6.25 2.38 -10.43
C ALA A 60 -4.94 2.77 -9.74
N ALA A 61 -4.29 1.85 -9.01
CA ALA A 61 -2.99 2.11 -8.37
C ALA A 61 -1.89 2.44 -9.40
N VAL A 62 -1.84 1.71 -10.51
CA VAL A 62 -0.90 2.02 -11.62
C VAL A 62 -1.14 3.43 -12.16
N CYS A 63 -2.40 3.81 -12.37
CA CYS A 63 -2.74 5.17 -12.81
C CYS A 63 -2.27 6.24 -11.80
N ILE A 64 -2.51 6.05 -10.50
CA ILE A 64 -2.07 6.96 -9.44
C ILE A 64 -0.55 7.17 -9.49
N ARG A 65 0.22 6.09 -9.63
CA ARG A 65 1.69 6.16 -9.75
C ARG A 65 2.13 6.94 -10.98
N GLN A 66 1.47 6.76 -12.11
CA GLN A 66 1.78 7.46 -13.36
C GLN A 66 1.43 8.94 -13.34
N HIS A 67 0.50 9.35 -12.48
CA HIS A 67 0.01 10.73 -12.41
C HIS A 67 0.53 11.52 -11.19
N GLY A 68 1.69 11.14 -10.65
CA GLY A 68 2.47 11.99 -9.75
C GLY A 68 2.71 11.44 -8.35
N ILE A 69 2.26 10.21 -8.03
CA ILE A 69 2.55 9.54 -6.76
C ILE A 69 3.28 8.22 -7.03
N PRO A 70 4.54 8.25 -7.49
CA PRO A 70 5.25 7.04 -7.95
C PRO A 70 5.47 5.99 -6.86
N GLY A 71 5.48 6.39 -5.58
CA GLY A 71 5.62 5.51 -4.43
C GLY A 71 4.32 4.88 -3.92
N TYR A 72 3.17 5.19 -4.53
CA TYR A 72 1.88 4.67 -4.08
C TYR A 72 1.86 3.14 -4.10
N ALA A 73 1.63 2.52 -2.93
CA ALA A 73 1.57 1.08 -2.80
C ALA A 73 0.29 0.49 -3.42
N ASP A 74 0.33 -0.76 -3.86
CA ASP A 74 -0.87 -1.43 -4.35
C ASP A 74 -1.86 -1.63 -3.19
N PRO A 75 -3.12 -1.20 -3.35
CA PRO A 75 -4.16 -1.45 -2.36
C PRO A 75 -4.44 -2.95 -2.23
N VAL A 76 -4.90 -3.35 -1.06
CA VAL A 76 -5.30 -4.73 -0.80
C VAL A 76 -6.83 -4.86 -0.76
N LEU A 77 -7.34 -5.84 -1.50
CA LEU A 77 -8.75 -6.21 -1.51
C LEU A 77 -8.93 -7.43 -0.59
N THR A 78 -9.75 -7.26 0.44
CA THR A 78 -10.07 -8.36 1.37
C THR A 78 -11.07 -9.35 0.76
N PRO A 79 -11.18 -10.57 1.32
CA PRO A 79 -12.25 -11.50 0.96
C PRO A 79 -13.66 -10.94 1.17
N SER A 80 -13.85 -10.05 2.16
CA SER A 80 -15.12 -9.36 2.41
C SER A 80 -15.42 -8.23 1.42
N GLY A 81 -14.46 -7.90 0.52
CA GLY A 81 -14.61 -6.87 -0.50
C GLY A 81 -14.24 -5.46 -0.04
N GLN A 82 -13.62 -5.30 1.11
CA GLN A 82 -13.05 -4.02 1.52
C GLN A 82 -11.73 -3.76 0.79
N VAL A 83 -11.41 -2.49 0.53
CA VAL A 83 -10.15 -2.09 -0.09
C VAL A 83 -9.41 -1.18 0.89
N TYR A 84 -8.26 -1.62 1.36
CA TYR A 84 -7.33 -0.81 2.14
C TYR A 84 -6.26 -0.23 1.21
N SER A 85 -5.98 1.05 1.34
CA SER A 85 -5.14 1.80 0.41
C SER A 85 -3.94 2.46 1.10
N ASP A 86 -3.02 3.00 0.32
CA ASP A 86 -1.90 3.81 0.81
C ASP A 86 -2.36 5.28 0.96
N SER A 87 -3.27 5.51 1.91
CA SER A 87 -3.82 6.85 2.15
C SER A 87 -2.75 7.86 2.54
N ARG A 88 -1.66 7.42 3.17
CA ARG A 88 -0.54 8.29 3.54
C ARG A 88 0.12 8.95 2.34
N SER A 89 0.41 8.19 1.29
CA SER A 89 0.99 8.75 0.06
C SER A 89 0.06 9.76 -0.61
N ILE A 90 -1.26 9.59 -0.43
CA ILE A 90 -2.27 10.52 -0.91
C ILE A 90 -2.29 11.81 -0.07
N GLU A 91 -2.30 11.68 1.26
CA GLU A 91 -2.31 12.82 2.20
C GLU A 91 -1.07 13.70 2.07
N ASP A 92 0.10 13.08 1.82
CA ASP A 92 1.38 13.77 1.69
C ASP A 92 1.56 14.41 0.29
N ALA A 93 0.69 14.10 -0.68
CA ALA A 93 0.81 14.61 -2.04
C ALA A 93 0.38 16.09 -2.14
N PRO A 94 1.09 16.92 -2.93
CA PRO A 94 0.67 18.29 -3.20
C PRO A 94 -0.73 18.35 -3.82
N GLN A 95 -1.52 19.37 -3.48
CA GLN A 95 -2.88 19.53 -3.97
C GLN A 95 -2.99 19.49 -5.50
N ALA A 96 -2.02 20.05 -6.23
CA ALA A 96 -1.99 20.04 -7.69
C ALA A 96 -1.84 18.59 -8.23
N VAL A 97 -1.05 17.75 -7.56
CA VAL A 97 -0.88 16.33 -7.89
C VAL A 97 -2.19 15.59 -7.62
N MET A 98 -2.84 15.85 -6.50
CA MET A 98 -4.14 15.26 -6.17
C MET A 98 -5.21 15.59 -7.22
N ALA A 99 -5.26 16.86 -7.68
CA ALA A 99 -6.17 17.26 -8.74
C ALA A 99 -5.90 16.50 -10.05
N ALA A 100 -4.62 16.33 -10.43
CA ALA A 100 -4.22 15.58 -11.62
C ALA A 100 -4.59 14.08 -11.50
N VAL A 101 -4.35 13.45 -10.35
CA VAL A 101 -4.75 12.06 -10.05
C VAL A 101 -6.26 11.91 -10.14
N GLN A 102 -7.03 12.81 -9.52
CA GLN A 102 -8.49 12.75 -9.56
C GLN A 102 -9.03 12.89 -10.98
N GLN A 103 -8.46 13.79 -11.77
CA GLN A 103 -8.86 14.00 -13.17
C GLN A 103 -8.54 12.79 -14.04
N ALA A 104 -7.35 12.21 -13.90
CA ALA A 104 -6.88 11.13 -14.76
C ALA A 104 -7.42 9.75 -14.31
N CYS A 105 -7.45 9.49 -13.01
CA CYS A 105 -7.69 8.17 -12.43
C CYS A 105 -9.06 8.00 -11.78
N GLY A 106 -9.84 9.08 -11.58
CA GLY A 106 -11.10 9.06 -10.84
C GLY A 106 -12.10 8.01 -11.34
N ARG A 107 -12.19 7.82 -12.67
CA ARG A 107 -13.07 6.78 -13.23
C ARG A 107 -12.59 5.37 -12.89
N LEU A 108 -11.28 5.12 -12.89
CA LEU A 108 -10.72 3.82 -12.50
C LEU A 108 -10.95 3.53 -11.01
N MET A 109 -10.75 4.53 -10.15
CA MET A 109 -11.01 4.43 -8.72
C MET A 109 -12.49 4.13 -8.44
N THR A 110 -13.42 4.83 -9.11
CA THR A 110 -14.86 4.56 -9.01
C THR A 110 -15.22 3.15 -9.47
N GLN A 111 -14.65 2.68 -10.59
CA GLN A 111 -14.87 1.32 -11.09
C GLN A 111 -14.29 0.25 -10.15
N ALA A 112 -13.16 0.52 -9.51
CA ALA A 112 -12.56 -0.35 -8.51
C ALA A 112 -13.32 -0.33 -7.17
N GLY A 113 -14.17 0.69 -6.96
CA GLY A 113 -15.00 0.82 -5.77
C GLY A 113 -14.21 1.19 -4.52
N PHE A 114 -13.20 2.06 -4.64
CA PHE A 114 -12.48 2.59 -3.49
C PHE A 114 -12.12 4.07 -3.66
N ASP A 115 -11.95 4.75 -2.54
CA ASP A 115 -11.41 6.10 -2.43
C ASP A 115 -10.03 6.01 -1.78
N PRO A 116 -8.94 6.40 -2.46
CA PRO A 116 -7.59 6.24 -1.94
C PRO A 116 -7.26 7.15 -0.73
N GLY A 117 -8.10 8.14 -0.44
CA GLY A 117 -7.99 9.01 0.74
C GLY A 117 -8.89 8.60 1.91
N SER A 118 -9.60 7.47 1.81
CA SER A 118 -10.56 7.03 2.83
C SER A 118 -10.37 5.55 3.14
N GLU A 119 -10.08 5.25 4.41
CA GLU A 119 -9.90 3.87 4.85
C GLU A 119 -11.23 3.25 5.33
N PRO A 120 -11.45 1.95 5.09
CA PRO A 120 -12.54 1.20 5.70
C PRO A 120 -12.44 1.22 7.24
N PRO A 121 -13.50 0.79 7.96
CA PRO A 121 -13.43 0.62 9.41
C PRO A 121 -12.23 -0.24 9.82
N ALA A 122 -11.54 0.15 10.90
CA ALA A 122 -10.38 -0.58 11.40
C ALA A 122 -10.78 -2.02 11.78
N PRO A 123 -10.04 -3.04 11.33
CA PRO A 123 -10.35 -4.42 11.61
C PRO A 123 -10.07 -4.79 13.08
N PRO A 124 -10.71 -5.85 13.60
CA PRO A 124 -10.63 -6.20 15.02
C PRO A 124 -9.21 -6.38 15.55
N GLN A 125 -8.31 -6.97 14.77
CA GLN A 125 -6.92 -7.16 15.18
C GLN A 125 -6.16 -5.84 15.33
N LEU A 126 -6.40 -4.87 14.44
CA LEU A 126 -5.80 -3.55 14.55
C LEU A 126 -6.36 -2.82 15.79
N VAL A 127 -7.68 -2.87 16.00
CA VAL A 127 -8.31 -2.29 17.20
C VAL A 127 -7.71 -2.89 18.47
N GLN A 128 -7.57 -4.21 18.57
CA GLN A 128 -6.96 -4.87 19.72
C GLN A 128 -5.50 -4.46 19.94
N ALA A 129 -4.72 -4.31 18.86
CA ALA A 129 -3.35 -3.85 18.95
C ALA A 129 -3.28 -2.39 19.46
N GLY A 130 -4.14 -1.52 18.94
CA GLY A 130 -4.25 -0.13 19.36
C GLY A 130 -4.68 0.02 20.82
N VAL A 131 -5.65 -0.79 21.28
CA VAL A 131 -6.06 -0.80 22.70
C VAL A 131 -4.86 -1.14 23.61
N ARG A 132 -4.07 -2.16 23.27
CA ARG A 132 -2.85 -2.49 24.05
C ARG A 132 -1.81 -1.37 24.05
N SER A 133 -1.67 -0.66 22.92
CA SER A 133 -0.81 0.54 22.84
C SER A 133 -1.33 1.65 23.77
N ALA A 134 -2.62 1.94 23.71
CA ALA A 134 -3.28 2.97 24.51
C ALA A 134 -3.16 2.67 26.01
N GLU A 135 -3.41 1.44 26.44
CA GLU A 135 -3.25 0.99 27.83
C GLU A 135 -1.83 1.18 28.33
N CYS A 136 -0.83 0.80 27.53
CA CYS A 136 0.57 0.99 27.88
C CYS A 136 0.91 2.49 27.99
N LEU A 137 0.53 3.31 27.02
CA LEU A 137 0.78 4.76 27.03
C LEU A 137 0.17 5.42 28.27
N ARG A 138 -1.06 5.05 28.66
CA ARG A 138 -1.70 5.55 29.88
C ARG A 138 -0.91 5.17 31.15
N ALA A 139 -0.42 3.95 31.22
CA ALA A 139 0.39 3.48 32.35
C ALA A 139 1.75 4.19 32.44
N HIS A 140 2.22 4.79 31.35
CA HIS A 140 3.52 5.49 31.26
C HIS A 140 3.42 7.02 31.13
N GLY A 141 2.35 7.61 31.69
CA GLY A 141 2.25 9.06 31.87
C GLY A 141 1.44 9.81 30.82
N MET A 142 0.68 9.11 29.98
CA MET A 142 -0.23 9.70 29.01
C MET A 142 -1.69 9.33 29.31
N PRO A 143 -2.27 9.81 30.43
CA PRO A 143 -3.55 9.31 30.95
C PRO A 143 -4.75 9.62 30.06
N HIS A 144 -4.61 10.54 29.12
CA HIS A 144 -5.71 10.99 28.25
C HIS A 144 -5.84 10.21 26.95
N VAL A 145 -4.91 9.27 26.65
CA VAL A 145 -4.98 8.44 25.45
C VAL A 145 -6.22 7.55 25.51
N GLN A 146 -7.06 7.63 24.48
CA GLN A 146 -8.30 6.88 24.39
C GLN A 146 -8.07 5.52 23.72
N ASP A 147 -8.91 4.54 24.06
CA ASP A 147 -8.93 3.27 23.35
C ASP A 147 -9.50 3.48 21.95
N PRO A 148 -8.80 3.04 20.90
CA PRO A 148 -9.35 3.11 19.56
C PRO A 148 -10.49 2.12 19.37
N THR A 149 -11.39 2.48 18.45
CA THR A 149 -12.52 1.65 18.01
C THR A 149 -12.38 1.37 16.51
N SER A 150 -13.28 0.56 15.95
CA SER A 150 -13.34 0.35 14.49
C SER A 150 -13.62 1.64 13.69
N ARG A 151 -14.09 2.71 14.34
CA ARG A 151 -14.36 4.02 13.72
C ARG A 151 -13.25 5.03 13.94
N SER A 152 -12.23 4.69 14.72
CA SER A 152 -11.09 5.58 14.94
C SER A 152 -10.26 5.68 13.67
N THR A 153 -9.82 6.89 13.35
CA THR A 153 -8.96 7.15 12.19
C THR A 153 -7.60 6.48 12.39
N TYR A 154 -7.15 5.77 11.39
CA TYR A 154 -5.83 5.17 11.33
C TYR A 154 -5.23 5.39 9.94
N THR A 155 -3.92 5.25 9.85
CA THR A 155 -3.19 5.31 8.58
C THR A 155 -2.47 3.99 8.37
N PRO A 156 -2.64 3.30 7.23
CA PRO A 156 -1.93 2.07 6.92
C PRO A 156 -0.42 2.23 7.10
N GLY A 157 0.19 1.29 7.84
CA GLY A 157 1.62 1.33 8.19
C GLY A 157 2.01 2.29 9.31
N HIS A 158 1.05 3.04 9.89
CA HIS A 158 1.32 4.01 10.97
C HIS A 158 0.47 3.80 12.23
N GLY A 159 -0.57 2.96 12.18
CA GLY A 159 -1.49 2.74 13.29
C GLY A 159 -2.51 3.86 13.47
N PHE A 160 -3.09 3.94 14.68
CA PHE A 160 -4.09 4.95 15.01
C PHE A 160 -3.44 6.32 15.25
N GLY A 161 -4.11 7.36 14.77
CA GLY A 161 -3.77 8.74 15.09
C GLY A 161 -4.16 9.10 16.53
N MET A 162 -3.48 10.09 17.08
CA MET A 162 -3.83 10.68 18.38
C MET A 162 -4.47 12.05 18.16
N SER A 163 -5.52 12.34 18.89
CA SER A 163 -6.13 13.68 18.92
C SER A 163 -5.22 14.69 19.60
N ALA A 164 -5.43 15.98 19.32
CA ALA A 164 -4.63 17.04 19.95
C ALA A 164 -4.74 17.05 21.49
N SER A 165 -5.84 16.58 22.06
CA SER A 165 -6.03 16.48 23.51
C SER A 165 -5.28 15.31 24.17
N GLU A 166 -4.87 14.32 23.39
CA GLU A 166 -4.09 13.17 23.85
C GLU A 166 -2.58 13.42 23.78
N VAL A 167 -2.18 14.35 22.91
CA VAL A 167 -0.76 14.68 22.72
C VAL A 167 -0.31 15.60 23.86
N PRO A 168 0.77 15.25 24.60
CA PRO A 168 1.27 16.09 25.68
C PRO A 168 1.84 17.41 25.13
N PRO A 169 1.87 18.49 25.96
CA PRO A 169 2.54 19.73 25.58
C PRO A 169 3.97 19.50 25.10
N GLY A 170 4.32 20.07 23.96
CA GLY A 170 5.61 19.83 23.29
C GLY A 170 5.58 18.66 22.30
N GLY A 171 4.43 17.99 22.13
CA GLY A 171 4.25 16.94 21.13
C GLY A 171 5.23 15.78 21.30
N LYS A 172 5.73 15.26 20.20
CA LYS A 172 6.72 14.15 20.18
C LYS A 172 8.08 14.52 20.78
N GLN A 173 8.35 15.81 21.02
CA GLN A 173 9.58 16.28 21.68
C GLN A 173 9.41 16.33 23.21
N SER A 174 8.22 16.17 23.72
CA SER A 174 7.96 16.13 25.16
C SER A 174 8.68 14.94 25.83
N PRO A 175 9.34 15.15 26.98
CA PRO A 175 9.92 14.06 27.76
C PRO A 175 8.92 12.98 28.14
N VAL A 176 7.65 13.36 28.39
CA VAL A 176 6.56 12.43 28.69
C VAL A 176 6.30 11.51 27.49
N TRP A 177 6.17 12.09 26.29
CA TRP A 177 6.03 11.28 25.07
C TRP A 177 7.19 10.33 24.86
N GLN A 178 8.45 10.85 24.94
CA GLN A 178 9.63 10.06 24.69
C GLN A 178 9.76 8.87 25.67
N HIS A 179 9.47 9.13 26.95
CA HIS A 179 9.46 8.08 27.98
C HIS A 179 8.38 7.02 27.67
N ALA A 180 7.14 7.43 27.44
CA ALA A 180 6.03 6.52 27.14
C ALA A 180 6.27 5.72 25.85
N ALA A 181 6.69 6.39 24.77
CA ALA A 181 6.96 5.74 23.48
C ALA A 181 8.10 4.71 23.59
N HIS A 182 9.14 4.99 24.36
CA HIS A 182 10.22 4.03 24.62
C HIS A 182 9.72 2.83 25.43
N ALA A 183 9.00 3.06 26.52
CA ALA A 183 8.46 2.02 27.38
C ALA A 183 7.45 1.12 26.65
N CYS A 184 6.64 1.69 25.74
CA CYS A 184 5.58 1.02 24.99
C CYS A 184 5.99 0.61 23.56
N SER A 185 7.27 0.65 23.24
CA SER A 185 7.77 0.43 21.87
C SER A 185 7.31 -0.90 21.25
N ALA A 186 7.19 -1.97 22.05
CA ALA A 186 6.72 -3.27 21.58
C ALA A 186 5.24 -3.24 21.16
N GLN A 187 4.38 -2.59 21.95
CA GLN A 187 2.95 -2.46 21.68
C GLN A 187 2.70 -1.55 20.46
N ILE A 188 3.38 -0.42 20.40
CA ILE A 188 3.34 0.50 19.26
C ILE A 188 3.81 -0.20 17.98
N THR A 189 4.90 -0.96 18.04
CA THR A 189 5.37 -1.74 16.88
C THR A 189 4.37 -2.80 16.45
N ALA A 190 3.70 -3.46 17.39
CA ALA A 190 2.65 -4.44 17.08
C ALA A 190 1.43 -3.79 16.41
N GLU A 191 1.03 -2.60 16.87
CA GLU A 191 -0.05 -1.82 16.27
C GLU A 191 0.31 -1.38 14.84
N ILE A 192 1.49 -0.80 14.64
CA ILE A 192 2.00 -0.40 13.32
C ILE A 192 2.01 -1.62 12.39
N ARG A 193 2.48 -2.77 12.85
CA ARG A 193 2.49 -4.00 12.04
C ARG A 193 1.07 -4.46 11.68
N ALA A 194 0.12 -4.41 12.63
CA ALA A 194 -1.27 -4.73 12.37
C ALA A 194 -1.95 -3.80 11.37
N SER A 195 -1.45 -2.55 11.24
CA SER A 195 -1.95 -1.56 10.28
C SER A 195 -1.31 -1.63 8.89
N THR A 196 -0.33 -2.51 8.65
CA THR A 196 0.27 -2.62 7.31
C THR A 196 -0.72 -3.19 6.29
N LEU A 197 -0.63 -2.77 5.03
CA LEU A 197 -1.52 -3.25 3.95
C LEU A 197 -1.59 -4.79 3.88
N PRO A 198 -0.47 -5.55 3.94
CA PRO A 198 -0.54 -7.01 3.98
C PRO A 198 -1.31 -7.56 5.18
N SER A 199 -1.20 -6.93 6.36
CA SER A 199 -1.94 -7.37 7.55
C SER A 199 -3.43 -7.05 7.42
N LEU A 200 -3.78 -5.86 6.92
CA LEU A 200 -5.16 -5.44 6.67
C LEU A 200 -5.85 -6.32 5.62
N GLY A 201 -5.12 -6.81 4.62
CA GLY A 201 -5.66 -7.70 3.58
C GLY A 201 -5.97 -9.13 4.04
N ASN A 202 -5.42 -9.55 5.18
CA ASN A 202 -5.60 -10.91 5.73
C ASN A 202 -6.82 -11.02 6.67
N ASP A 203 -7.68 -10.01 6.72
CA ASP A 203 -8.88 -10.00 7.54
C ASP A 203 -9.98 -10.88 6.95
N GLY A 204 -9.95 -12.15 7.30
CA GLY A 204 -10.97 -13.12 6.97
C GLY A 204 -11.13 -14.16 8.08
#